data_9b5011244a9bd67738adc31e08ec4f1a
#
_entry.id   9b5011244a9bd67738adc31e08ec4f1a
#
_cell.length_a   1.000
_cell.length_b   1.000
_cell.length_c   1.000
_cell.angle_alpha   90.00
_cell.angle_beta   90.00
_cell.angle_gamma   90.00
#
_symmetry.space_group_name_H-M   'P 1'
#
loop_
_entity.id
_entity.type
_entity.pdbx_description
1 polymer ?
#
loop_
_entity_poly.entity_id
_entity_poly.type
_entity_poly.pdbx_seq_one_letter_code
_entity_poly.pdbx_strand_id
1 'polypeptide(L)'
;MPRYFVYDASAWNQMLLGIIRGALWDMTMPQILKLLFGDLRIIYIAATDGRYGGAMAVGDGIDGVGAEQRFLDIKTPLSEWVHTVRDFKPDIIIGYLSAIKILGGLVESSEVSVNVYRVISCGEPLAPGLRSYLEKTFGAVVVNFDGASESLAL
;
A
#
# COMPACT_ATOMS: atom_id res chain seq x y z
N MET A 1 -8.07 4.93 26.91
CA MET A 1 -6.67 4.56 27.18
C MET A 1 -6.12 3.95 25.91
N PRO A 2 -4.98 4.39 25.39
CA PRO A 2 -4.34 3.73 24.27
C PRO A 2 -3.92 2.31 24.68
N ARG A 3 -4.25 1.33 23.85
CA ARG A 3 -3.77 -0.05 24.02
C ARG A 3 -2.46 -0.19 23.27
N TYR A 4 -1.46 -0.74 23.92
CA TYR A 4 -0.17 -1.04 23.29
C TYR A 4 -0.08 -2.54 23.04
N PHE A 5 0.29 -2.91 21.83
CA PHE A 5 0.61 -4.29 21.46
C PHE A 5 2.11 -4.37 21.28
N VAL A 6 2.71 -5.37 21.90
CA VAL A 6 4.15 -5.60 21.87
C VAL A 6 4.38 -6.90 21.10
N TYR A 7 5.15 -6.81 20.02
CA TYR A 7 5.58 -7.96 19.24
C TYR A 7 7.01 -8.31 19.62
N ASP A 8 7.30 -9.59 19.78
CA ASP A 8 8.66 -10.07 19.78
C ASP A 8 9.22 -10.13 18.34
N ALA A 9 10.54 -10.32 18.19
CA ALA A 9 11.17 -10.33 16.88
C ALA A 9 10.63 -11.44 15.97
N SER A 10 10.21 -12.57 16.53
CA SER A 10 9.65 -13.69 15.75
C SER A 10 8.29 -13.34 15.20
N ALA A 11 7.40 -12.81 16.05
CA ALA A 11 6.07 -12.38 15.65
C ALA A 11 6.11 -11.25 14.61
N TRP A 12 7.04 -10.28 14.79
CA TRP A 12 7.27 -9.21 13.84
C TRP A 12 7.71 -9.75 12.47
N ASN A 13 8.69 -10.65 12.44
CA ASN A 13 9.17 -11.27 11.21
C ASN A 13 8.09 -12.10 10.50
N GLN A 14 7.24 -12.82 11.24
CA GLN A 14 6.12 -13.56 10.66
C GLN A 14 5.10 -12.61 10.00
N MET A 15 4.79 -11.49 10.64
CA MET A 15 3.92 -10.47 10.09
C MET A 15 4.51 -9.89 8.80
N LEU A 16 5.79 -9.52 8.80
CA LEU A 16 6.48 -9.01 7.61
C LEU A 16 6.48 -10.01 6.46
N LEU A 17 6.78 -11.28 6.74
CA LEU A 17 6.73 -12.36 5.74
C LEU A 17 5.32 -12.53 5.17
N GLY A 18 4.27 -12.41 5.99
CA GLY A 18 2.89 -12.44 5.55
C GLY A 18 2.56 -11.29 4.58
N ILE A 19 2.98 -10.08 4.92
CA ILE A 19 2.81 -8.88 4.08
C ILE A 19 3.56 -9.04 2.75
N ILE A 20 4.83 -9.42 2.81
CA ILE A 20 5.68 -9.62 1.62
C ILE A 20 5.08 -10.71 0.73
N ARG A 21 4.69 -11.85 1.29
CA ARG A 21 4.08 -12.95 0.55
C ARG A 21 2.78 -12.52 -0.15
N GLY A 22 1.93 -11.77 0.54
CA GLY A 22 0.70 -11.22 -0.03
C GLY A 22 0.97 -10.18 -1.12
N ALA A 23 1.97 -9.32 -0.92
CA ALA A 23 2.37 -8.31 -1.89
C ALA A 23 3.00 -8.92 -3.16
N LEU A 24 3.77 -10.01 -3.02
CA LEU A 24 4.45 -10.68 -4.12
C LEU A 24 3.59 -11.74 -4.82
N TRP A 25 2.42 -12.06 -4.25
CA TRP A 25 1.53 -13.05 -4.85
C TRP A 25 1.20 -12.68 -6.30
N ASP A 26 1.43 -13.60 -7.21
CA ASP A 26 1.13 -13.44 -8.65
C ASP A 26 1.92 -12.34 -9.36
N MET A 27 3.08 -11.94 -8.85
CA MET A 27 3.97 -11.03 -9.58
C MET A 27 4.67 -11.75 -10.73
N THR A 28 4.77 -11.06 -11.86
CA THR A 28 5.53 -11.54 -13.02
C THR A 28 7.03 -11.43 -12.80
N MET A 29 7.82 -12.25 -13.52
CA MET A 29 9.29 -12.20 -13.42
C MET A 29 9.88 -10.78 -13.63
N PRO A 30 9.44 -9.96 -14.60
CA PRO A 30 9.92 -8.59 -14.75
C PRO A 30 9.64 -7.73 -13.51
N GLN A 31 8.49 -7.90 -12.86
CA GLN A 31 8.13 -7.17 -11.63
C GLN A 31 9.03 -7.60 -10.45
N ILE A 32 9.29 -8.91 -10.33
CA ILE A 32 10.21 -9.44 -9.31
C ILE A 32 11.64 -8.92 -9.53
N LEU A 33 12.12 -8.92 -10.77
CA LEU A 33 13.44 -8.37 -11.10
C LEU A 33 13.53 -6.88 -10.75
N LYS A 34 12.48 -6.11 -11.04
CA LYS A 34 12.40 -4.69 -10.66
C LYS A 34 12.47 -4.49 -9.15
N LEU A 35 11.81 -5.34 -8.38
CA LEU A 35 11.88 -5.33 -6.92
C LEU A 35 13.30 -5.65 -6.42
N LEU A 36 13.96 -6.65 -7.01
CA LEU A 36 15.28 -7.11 -6.59
C LEU A 36 16.40 -6.10 -6.93
N PHE A 37 16.25 -5.35 -8.02
CA PHE A 37 17.25 -4.39 -8.48
C PHE A 37 16.98 -2.93 -8.05
N GLY A 38 16.01 -2.71 -7.19
CA GLY A 38 15.83 -1.42 -6.51
C GLY A 38 15.12 -0.34 -7.32
N ASP A 39 14.49 -0.69 -8.45
CA ASP A 39 13.75 0.27 -9.27
C ASP A 39 12.25 0.38 -8.90
N LEU A 40 11.81 -0.36 -7.89
CA LEU A 40 10.39 -0.38 -7.48
C LEU A 40 10.04 0.88 -6.69
N ARG A 41 8.94 1.53 -7.08
CA ARG A 41 8.43 2.74 -6.42
C ARG A 41 7.10 2.45 -5.75
N ILE A 42 7.05 2.67 -4.45
CA ILE A 42 5.88 2.40 -3.62
C ILE A 42 5.37 3.70 -3.03
N ILE A 43 4.09 3.98 -3.24
CA ILE A 43 3.40 5.07 -2.55
C ILE A 43 2.54 4.49 -1.44
N TYR A 44 2.65 5.08 -0.26
CA TYR A 44 1.86 4.70 0.90
C TYR A 44 0.93 5.84 1.30
N ILE A 45 -0.39 5.58 1.33
CA ILE A 45 -1.40 6.60 1.64
C ILE A 45 -2.06 6.26 2.97
N ALA A 46 -1.68 6.98 4.01
CA ALA A 46 -2.16 6.73 5.38
C ALA A 46 -2.10 7.98 6.25
N ALA A 47 -2.64 7.90 7.46
CA ALA A 47 -2.40 8.91 8.48
C ALA A 47 -0.96 8.80 8.99
N THR A 48 -0.18 9.88 8.90
CA THR A 48 1.24 9.88 9.29
C THR A 48 1.48 10.37 10.72
N ASP A 49 0.47 10.94 11.38
CA ASP A 49 0.57 11.52 12.73
C ASP A 49 0.37 10.51 13.88
N GLY A 50 0.35 9.22 13.58
CA GLY A 50 0.20 8.14 14.57
C GLY A 50 1.18 7.00 14.35
N ARG A 51 1.52 6.29 15.42
CA ARG A 51 2.29 5.03 15.36
C ARG A 51 1.34 3.89 14.99
N TYR A 52 0.88 3.87 13.75
CA TYR A 52 0.06 2.78 13.25
C TYR A 52 0.95 1.61 12.83
N GLY A 53 0.66 0.43 13.35
CA GLY A 53 1.48 -0.76 13.12
C GLY A 53 1.67 -1.10 11.64
N GLY A 54 0.68 -0.83 10.80
CA GLY A 54 0.79 -1.03 9.34
C GLY A 54 1.81 -0.11 8.68
N ALA A 55 1.87 1.18 9.07
CA ALA A 55 2.85 2.13 8.54
C ALA A 55 4.28 1.78 9.00
N MET A 56 4.42 1.35 10.27
CA MET A 56 5.71 0.90 10.80
C MET A 56 6.18 -0.39 10.14
N ALA A 57 5.27 -1.35 9.93
CA ALA A 57 5.62 -2.63 9.31
C ALA A 57 6.08 -2.46 7.86
N VAL A 58 5.47 -1.54 7.11
CA VAL A 58 5.89 -1.24 5.74
C VAL A 58 7.25 -0.55 5.73
N GLY A 59 7.49 0.43 6.62
CA GLY A 59 8.79 1.10 6.77
C GLY A 59 9.91 0.10 7.07
N ASP A 60 9.78 -0.65 8.15
CA ASP A 60 10.81 -1.61 8.59
C ASP A 60 10.98 -2.81 7.64
N GLY A 61 9.92 -3.22 6.94
CA GLY A 61 9.95 -4.40 6.06
C GLY A 61 10.48 -4.13 4.66
N ILE A 62 10.40 -2.90 4.19
CA ILE A 62 10.74 -2.54 2.80
C ILE A 62 12.12 -1.86 2.72
N ASP A 63 12.63 -1.29 3.79
CA ASP A 63 13.95 -0.65 3.84
C ASP A 63 15.12 -1.59 3.44
N GLY A 64 14.92 -2.90 3.46
CA GLY A 64 15.90 -3.89 3.02
C GLY A 64 15.73 -4.37 1.57
N VAL A 65 14.69 -3.94 0.85
CA VAL A 65 14.28 -4.52 -0.45
C VAL A 65 14.58 -3.59 -1.64
N GLY A 66 15.28 -2.47 -1.44
CA GLY A 66 15.70 -1.59 -2.52
C GLY A 66 14.55 -0.84 -3.22
N ALA A 67 13.38 -0.70 -2.59
CA ALA A 67 12.26 0.05 -3.12
C ALA A 67 12.30 1.51 -2.67
N GLU A 68 12.09 2.43 -3.60
CA GLU A 68 11.87 3.84 -3.25
C GLU A 68 10.46 4.02 -2.72
N GLN A 69 10.32 4.67 -1.57
CA GLN A 69 9.04 4.84 -0.88
C GLN A 69 8.67 6.31 -0.77
N ARG A 70 7.38 6.62 -0.92
CA ARG A 70 6.81 7.92 -0.58
C ARG A 70 5.54 7.75 0.24
N PHE A 71 5.42 8.61 1.24
CA PHE A 71 4.24 8.68 2.10
C PHE A 71 3.38 9.88 1.70
N LEU A 72 2.08 9.63 1.52
CA LEU A 72 1.06 10.66 1.39
C LEU A 72 0.19 10.63 2.64
N ASP A 73 0.17 11.74 3.37
CA ASP A 73 -0.74 11.89 4.48
C ASP A 73 -2.17 12.12 3.96
N ILE A 74 -3.13 11.41 4.54
CA ILE A 74 -4.56 11.58 4.20
C ILE A 74 -5.11 12.97 4.49
N LYS A 75 -4.38 13.77 5.27
CA LYS A 75 -4.73 15.16 5.61
C LYS A 75 -4.21 16.17 4.61
N THR A 76 -3.30 15.78 3.71
CA THR A 76 -2.78 16.69 2.70
C THR A 76 -3.84 17.01 1.64
N PRO A 77 -3.83 18.21 1.05
CA PRO A 77 -4.74 18.58 -0.03
C PRO A 77 -4.63 17.63 -1.23
N LEU A 78 -5.74 17.35 -1.91
CA LEU A 78 -5.76 16.47 -3.09
C LEU A 78 -4.85 16.97 -4.23
N SER A 79 -4.62 18.26 -4.33
CA SER A 79 -3.66 18.82 -5.30
C SER A 79 -2.23 18.32 -5.07
N GLU A 80 -1.83 18.12 -3.81
CA GLU A 80 -0.52 17.55 -3.48
C GLU A 80 -0.46 16.05 -3.82
N TRP A 81 -1.59 15.34 -3.65
CA TRP A 81 -1.68 13.94 -4.08
C TRP A 81 -1.46 13.82 -5.59
N VAL A 82 -2.14 14.66 -6.37
CA VAL A 82 -1.99 14.70 -7.84
C VAL A 82 -0.54 14.97 -8.23
N HIS A 83 0.10 15.97 -7.63
CA HIS A 83 1.51 16.29 -7.88
C HIS A 83 2.43 15.12 -7.53
N THR A 84 2.30 14.60 -6.30
CA THR A 84 3.18 13.53 -5.80
C THR A 84 3.05 12.26 -6.65
N VAL A 85 1.82 11.84 -6.97
CA VAL A 85 1.60 10.62 -7.76
C VAL A 85 2.11 10.79 -9.19
N ARG A 86 1.90 11.97 -9.79
CA ARG A 86 2.37 12.28 -11.15
C ARG A 86 3.89 12.29 -11.25
N ASP A 87 4.56 12.89 -10.29
CA ASP A 87 6.02 13.02 -10.29
C ASP A 87 6.72 11.72 -9.90
N PHE A 88 6.17 11.04 -8.89
CA PHE A 88 6.75 9.81 -8.37
C PHE A 88 6.52 8.60 -9.28
N LYS A 89 5.37 8.54 -9.96
CA LYS A 89 4.97 7.43 -10.86
C LYS A 89 5.09 6.07 -10.18
N PRO A 90 4.27 5.80 -9.16
CA PRO A 90 4.37 4.59 -8.37
C PRO A 90 4.12 3.33 -9.19
N ASP A 91 4.77 2.25 -8.80
CA ASP A 91 4.53 0.89 -9.30
C ASP A 91 3.54 0.13 -8.43
N ILE A 92 3.52 0.46 -7.13
CA ILE A 92 2.60 -0.11 -6.14
C ILE A 92 1.98 1.03 -5.32
N ILE A 93 0.69 0.92 -5.07
CA ILE A 93 -0.06 1.79 -4.16
C ILE A 93 -0.48 0.95 -2.96
N ILE A 94 -0.16 1.43 -1.75
CA ILE A 94 -0.58 0.84 -0.49
C ILE A 94 -1.32 1.90 0.33
N GLY A 95 -2.41 1.55 0.97
CA GLY A 95 -3.08 2.50 1.85
C GLY A 95 -4.44 2.07 2.35
N TYR A 96 -5.10 2.98 3.08
CA TYR A 96 -6.48 2.77 3.47
C TYR A 96 -7.40 2.69 2.25
N LEU A 97 -8.37 1.79 2.29
CA LEU A 97 -9.31 1.59 1.18
C LEU A 97 -10.05 2.88 0.79
N SER A 98 -10.48 3.66 1.77
CA SER A 98 -11.11 4.97 1.58
C SER A 98 -10.19 5.94 0.82
N ALA A 99 -8.91 5.99 1.16
CA ALA A 99 -7.92 6.83 0.49
C ALA A 99 -7.63 6.36 -0.94
N ILE A 100 -7.50 5.05 -1.14
CA ILE A 100 -7.35 4.44 -2.47
C ILE A 100 -8.56 4.76 -3.35
N LYS A 101 -9.79 4.73 -2.79
CA LYS A 101 -10.99 5.09 -3.51
C LYS A 101 -10.98 6.57 -3.96
N ILE A 102 -10.50 7.48 -3.11
CA ILE A 102 -10.34 8.90 -3.48
C ILE A 102 -9.34 9.03 -4.65
N LEU A 103 -8.18 8.37 -4.55
CA LEU A 103 -7.21 8.37 -5.64
C LEU A 103 -7.78 7.76 -6.92
N GLY A 104 -8.59 6.71 -6.81
CA GLY A 104 -9.33 6.12 -7.94
C GLY A 104 -10.24 7.13 -8.63
N GLY A 105 -10.93 7.98 -7.87
CA GLY A 105 -11.73 9.08 -8.41
C GLY A 105 -10.90 10.09 -9.19
N LEU A 106 -9.68 10.43 -8.72
CA LEU A 106 -8.75 11.31 -9.43
C LEU A 106 -8.22 10.68 -10.74
N VAL A 107 -8.04 9.36 -10.76
CA VAL A 107 -7.67 8.64 -11.98
C VAL A 107 -8.85 8.64 -12.97
N GLU A 108 -10.05 8.39 -12.50
CA GLU A 108 -11.26 8.35 -13.34
C GLU A 108 -11.60 9.72 -13.93
N SER A 109 -11.40 10.81 -13.16
CA SER A 109 -11.55 12.18 -13.66
C SER A 109 -10.39 12.65 -14.55
N SER A 110 -9.39 11.81 -14.79
CA SER A 110 -8.20 12.11 -15.58
C SER A 110 -7.30 13.22 -14.99
N GLU A 111 -7.46 13.52 -13.71
CA GLU A 111 -6.58 14.46 -13.02
C GLU A 111 -5.19 13.88 -12.78
N VAL A 112 -5.12 12.55 -12.63
CA VAL A 112 -3.87 11.82 -12.52
C VAL A 112 -3.91 10.56 -13.39
N SER A 113 -2.78 10.19 -13.97
CA SER A 113 -2.61 8.92 -14.67
C SER A 113 -1.62 8.05 -13.91
N VAL A 114 -1.95 6.81 -13.70
CA VAL A 114 -1.10 5.83 -13.02
C VAL A 114 -0.92 4.59 -13.90
N ASN A 115 0.24 3.95 -13.77
CA ASN A 115 0.51 2.65 -14.38
C ASN A 115 1.12 1.76 -13.29
N VAL A 116 0.25 1.19 -12.47
CA VAL A 116 0.65 0.41 -11.30
C VAL A 116 0.51 -1.09 -11.56
N TYR A 117 1.35 -1.88 -10.91
CA TYR A 117 1.27 -3.34 -10.99
C TYR A 117 0.30 -3.90 -9.95
N ARG A 118 0.15 -3.20 -8.82
CA ARG A 118 -0.67 -3.67 -7.71
C ARG A 118 -1.17 -2.52 -6.84
N VAL A 119 -2.37 -2.73 -6.31
CA VAL A 119 -2.96 -1.88 -5.28
C VAL A 119 -3.20 -2.75 -4.05
N ILE A 120 -2.70 -2.33 -2.90
CA ILE A 120 -2.85 -3.03 -1.64
C ILE A 120 -3.69 -2.16 -0.70
N SER A 121 -4.91 -2.58 -0.44
CA SER A 121 -5.76 -1.92 0.56
C SER A 121 -5.57 -2.55 1.93
N CYS A 122 -5.61 -1.75 2.98
CA CYS A 122 -5.48 -2.20 4.35
C CYS A 122 -6.43 -1.47 5.29
N GLY A 123 -6.73 -2.09 6.42
CA GLY A 123 -7.47 -1.51 7.53
C GLY A 123 -8.98 -1.36 7.34
N GLU A 124 -9.53 -1.72 6.20
CA GLU A 124 -10.96 -1.61 5.90
C GLU A 124 -11.43 -2.80 5.05
N PRO A 125 -12.64 -3.31 5.25
CA PRO A 125 -13.15 -4.44 4.48
C PRO A 125 -13.38 -4.06 3.01
N LEU A 126 -12.91 -4.89 2.10
CA LEU A 126 -13.03 -4.69 0.65
C LEU A 126 -14.23 -5.48 0.09
N ALA A 127 -15.33 -4.80 -0.17
CA ALA A 127 -16.48 -5.41 -0.81
C ALA A 127 -16.20 -5.79 -2.28
N PRO A 128 -16.79 -6.90 -2.81
CA PRO A 128 -16.51 -7.36 -4.18
C PRO A 128 -16.75 -6.32 -5.27
N GLY A 129 -17.83 -5.54 -5.17
CA GLY A 129 -18.13 -4.48 -6.13
C GLY A 129 -17.09 -3.36 -6.13
N LEU A 130 -16.57 -2.98 -4.95
CA LEU A 130 -15.52 -1.99 -4.84
C LEU A 130 -14.18 -2.52 -5.35
N ARG A 131 -13.88 -3.80 -5.12
CA ARG A 131 -12.70 -4.47 -5.71
C ARG A 131 -12.73 -4.35 -7.23
N SER A 132 -13.81 -4.78 -7.86
CA SER A 132 -13.95 -4.75 -9.32
C SER A 132 -13.86 -3.32 -9.88
N TYR A 133 -14.42 -2.35 -9.18
CA TYR A 133 -14.29 -0.93 -9.55
C TYR A 133 -12.83 -0.48 -9.53
N LEU A 134 -12.11 -0.74 -8.43
CA LEU A 134 -10.71 -0.33 -8.28
C LEU A 134 -9.79 -1.06 -9.27
N GLU A 135 -10.00 -2.35 -9.49
CA GLU A 135 -9.22 -3.12 -10.49
C GLU A 135 -9.39 -2.55 -11.90
N LYS A 136 -10.61 -2.18 -12.27
CA LYS A 136 -10.89 -1.53 -13.55
C LYS A 136 -10.24 -0.15 -13.64
N THR A 137 -10.34 0.67 -12.58
CA THR A 137 -9.85 2.04 -12.55
C THR A 137 -8.32 2.10 -12.60
N PHE A 138 -7.64 1.24 -11.85
CA PHE A 138 -6.19 1.20 -11.80
C PHE A 138 -5.55 0.29 -12.87
N GLY A 139 -6.34 -0.56 -13.51
CA GLY A 139 -5.81 -1.58 -14.43
C GLY A 139 -4.90 -2.60 -13.76
N ALA A 140 -5.04 -2.83 -12.46
CA ALA A 140 -4.14 -3.62 -11.63
C ALA A 140 -4.91 -4.49 -10.63
N VAL A 141 -4.29 -5.59 -10.20
CA VAL A 141 -4.85 -6.45 -9.16
C VAL A 141 -4.94 -5.71 -7.84
N VAL A 142 -6.11 -5.78 -7.18
CA VAL A 142 -6.34 -5.20 -5.86
C VAL A 142 -6.31 -6.30 -4.80
N VAL A 143 -5.33 -6.23 -3.91
CA VAL A 143 -5.18 -7.11 -2.76
C VAL A 143 -5.69 -6.40 -1.53
N ASN A 144 -6.53 -7.05 -0.73
CA ASN A 144 -6.92 -6.54 0.59
C ASN A 144 -6.07 -7.23 1.65
N PHE A 145 -5.42 -6.42 2.46
CA PHE A 145 -4.69 -6.89 3.62
C PHE A 145 -5.53 -6.57 4.86
N ASP A 146 -6.12 -7.60 5.43
CA ASP A 146 -6.90 -7.48 6.66
C ASP A 146 -6.03 -7.95 7.83
N GLY A 147 -5.55 -6.98 8.61
CA GLY A 147 -4.72 -7.23 9.77
C GLY A 147 -5.21 -6.40 10.95
N ALA A 148 -5.47 -7.06 12.06
CA ALA A 148 -5.71 -6.40 13.33
C ALA A 148 -4.43 -6.35 14.15
N SER A 149 -4.25 -5.29 14.95
CA SER A 149 -3.09 -5.17 15.83
C SER A 149 -2.99 -6.29 16.86
N GLU A 150 -4.09 -7.01 17.09
CA GLU A 150 -4.18 -8.17 17.98
C GLU A 150 -3.90 -9.50 17.30
N SER A 151 -3.88 -9.52 15.98
CA SER A 151 -3.73 -10.74 15.19
C SER A 151 -2.69 -10.51 14.09
N LEU A 152 -1.71 -11.37 14.08
CA LEU A 152 -0.65 -11.39 13.08
C LEU A 152 -1.23 -11.95 11.76
N ALA A 153 -1.84 -11.10 10.98
CA ALA A 153 -2.36 -11.40 9.65
C ALA A 153 -3.16 -12.72 9.54
N LEU A 154 -4.42 -12.60 9.34
CA LEU A 154 -5.30 -13.70 8.97
C LEU A 154 -5.17 -14.01 7.48
#